data_151450e94a4893496709e498c42c11a5
#
_entry.id   151450e94a4893496709e498c42c11a5
#
_cell.length_a   1.000
_cell.length_b   1.000
_cell.length_c   1.000
_cell.angle_alpha   90.00
_cell.angle_beta   90.00
_cell.angle_gamma   90.00
#
_symmetry.space_group_name_H-M   'P 1'
#
loop_
_entity.id
_entity.type
_entity.pdbx_description
1 polymer ?
#
loop_
_entity_poly.entity_id
_entity_poly.type
_entity_poly.pdbx_seq_one_letter_code
_entity_poly.pdbx_strand_id
1 'polypeptide(L)'
;MPEPTLYERLGGVFAISAVVDHFSDQLVSRATIVGSNPFIKDWNDNKSAVRLPGLKFLRTLWVCAIAGGPFQYTGEELADAHFEFELTSQEFDDVAAVLSDSLDHFKVPAGEKEEVLAAFAAYKPAVTAGSILR
;
A
#
# COMPACT_ATOMS: atom_id res chain seq x y z
N MET A 1 -16.61 27.73 -0.07
CA MET A 1 -16.70 26.31 -0.46
C MET A 1 -15.45 25.59 0.02
N PRO A 2 -15.58 24.48 0.74
CA PRO A 2 -14.41 23.70 1.10
C PRO A 2 -13.77 23.15 -0.15
N GLU A 3 -12.44 23.06 -0.15
CA GLU A 3 -11.70 22.43 -1.23
C GLU A 3 -11.99 20.92 -1.29
N PRO A 4 -11.93 20.31 -2.48
CA PRO A 4 -12.07 18.86 -2.59
C PRO A 4 -11.00 18.14 -1.76
N THR A 5 -11.38 17.06 -1.10
CA THR A 5 -10.44 16.19 -0.40
C THR A 5 -9.54 15.47 -1.40
N LEU A 6 -8.42 14.92 -0.93
CA LEU A 6 -7.58 14.06 -1.77
C LEU A 6 -8.40 12.91 -2.34
N TYR A 7 -9.30 12.32 -1.52
CA TYR A 7 -10.21 11.26 -1.96
C TYR A 7 -11.02 11.67 -3.20
N GLU A 8 -11.62 12.86 -3.16
CA GLU A 8 -12.42 13.36 -4.29
C GLU A 8 -11.55 13.66 -5.51
N ARG A 9 -10.37 14.26 -5.31
CA ARG A 9 -9.43 14.57 -6.39
C ARG A 9 -8.85 13.32 -7.05
N LEU A 10 -8.75 12.21 -6.32
CA LEU A 10 -8.33 10.92 -6.87
C LEU A 10 -9.43 10.22 -7.66
N GLY A 11 -10.67 10.69 -7.57
CA GLY A 11 -11.80 10.11 -8.30
C GLY A 11 -12.68 9.17 -7.51
N GLY A 12 -12.50 9.11 -6.19
CA GLY A 12 -13.34 8.30 -5.31
C GLY A 12 -12.94 6.82 -5.25
N VAL A 13 -13.80 6.02 -4.61
CA VAL A 13 -13.49 4.63 -4.28
C VAL A 13 -13.21 3.75 -5.50
N PHE A 14 -13.91 3.97 -6.60
CA PHE A 14 -13.70 3.14 -7.80
C PHE A 14 -12.32 3.37 -8.40
N ALA A 15 -11.89 4.63 -8.52
CA ALA A 15 -10.56 4.96 -9.02
C ALA A 15 -9.47 4.48 -8.07
N ILE A 16 -9.66 4.67 -6.77
CA ILE A 16 -8.71 4.23 -5.74
C ILE A 16 -8.58 2.71 -5.74
N SER A 17 -9.70 1.98 -5.85
CA SER A 17 -9.67 0.52 -5.88
C SER A 17 -8.93 -0.02 -7.11
N ALA A 18 -9.00 0.67 -8.24
CA ALA A 18 -8.25 0.29 -9.45
C ALA A 18 -6.74 0.42 -9.22
N VAL A 19 -6.30 1.51 -8.58
CA VAL A 19 -4.88 1.70 -8.24
C VAL A 19 -4.41 0.64 -7.25
N VAL A 20 -5.20 0.38 -6.21
CA VAL A 20 -4.88 -0.64 -5.19
C VAL A 20 -4.80 -2.04 -5.80
N ASP A 21 -5.71 -2.36 -6.71
CA ASP A 21 -5.71 -3.65 -7.41
C ASP A 21 -4.40 -3.84 -8.20
N HIS A 22 -4.04 -2.86 -9.01
CA HIS A 22 -2.79 -2.89 -9.78
C HIS A 22 -1.56 -2.98 -8.86
N PHE A 23 -1.49 -2.12 -7.86
CA PHE A 23 -0.41 -2.11 -6.87
C PHE A 23 -0.27 -3.48 -6.18
N SER A 24 -1.37 -4.07 -5.74
CA SER A 24 -1.38 -5.36 -5.04
C SER A 24 -0.90 -6.50 -5.94
N ASP A 25 -1.33 -6.53 -7.20
CA ASP A 25 -0.90 -7.53 -8.17
C ASP A 25 0.61 -7.38 -8.48
N GLN A 26 1.10 -6.15 -8.58
CA GLN A 26 2.51 -5.89 -8.82
C GLN A 26 3.38 -6.35 -7.63
N LEU A 27 2.92 -6.16 -6.40
CA LEU A 27 3.67 -6.59 -5.22
C LEU A 27 3.92 -8.10 -5.21
N VAL A 28 2.95 -8.91 -5.61
CA VAL A 28 3.08 -10.37 -5.56
C VAL A 28 3.76 -10.95 -6.80
N SER A 29 3.95 -10.15 -7.85
CA SER A 29 4.54 -10.61 -9.12
C SER A 29 5.96 -10.12 -9.36
N ARG A 30 6.42 -9.05 -8.68
CA ARG A 30 7.78 -8.52 -8.89
C ARG A 30 8.82 -9.30 -8.09
N ALA A 31 9.80 -9.85 -8.77
CA ALA A 31 10.88 -10.62 -8.14
C ALA A 31 11.67 -9.80 -7.12
N THR A 32 11.84 -8.50 -7.36
CA THR A 32 12.54 -7.59 -6.43
C THR A 32 11.82 -7.43 -5.11
N ILE A 33 10.50 -7.62 -5.10
CA ILE A 33 9.68 -7.56 -3.87
C ILE A 33 9.64 -8.93 -3.20
N VAL A 34 9.19 -9.97 -3.92
CA VAL A 34 8.97 -11.30 -3.34
C VAL A 34 10.29 -12.04 -3.06
N GLY A 35 11.37 -11.71 -3.73
CA GLY A 35 12.68 -12.35 -3.58
C GLY A 35 13.61 -11.70 -2.55
N SER A 36 13.31 -10.47 -2.10
CA SER A 36 14.20 -9.70 -1.22
C SER A 36 14.11 -10.10 0.26
N ASN A 37 13.02 -10.73 0.65
CA ASN A 37 12.69 -10.98 2.04
C ASN A 37 12.10 -12.40 2.17
N PRO A 38 12.73 -13.30 2.95
CA PRO A 38 12.27 -14.68 3.06
C PRO A 38 10.88 -14.81 3.67
N PHE A 39 10.47 -13.88 4.56
CA PHE A 39 9.13 -13.89 5.16
C PHE A 39 8.07 -13.50 4.15
N ILE A 40 8.36 -12.52 3.29
CA ILE A 40 7.47 -12.14 2.19
C ILE A 40 7.37 -13.26 1.16
N LYS A 41 8.50 -13.90 0.83
CA LYS A 41 8.51 -15.02 -0.10
C LYS A 41 7.64 -16.17 0.41
N ASP A 42 7.80 -16.54 1.67
CA ASP A 42 6.99 -17.59 2.30
C ASP A 42 5.50 -17.25 2.27
N TRP A 43 5.16 -16.01 2.65
CA TRP A 43 3.78 -15.55 2.62
C TRP A 43 3.21 -15.61 1.19
N ASN A 44 3.99 -15.14 0.22
CA ASN A 44 3.56 -15.10 -1.18
C ASN A 44 3.33 -16.52 -1.72
N ASP A 45 4.22 -17.45 -1.43
CA ASP A 45 4.13 -18.82 -1.92
C ASP A 45 2.96 -19.58 -1.29
N ASN A 46 2.63 -19.30 -0.03
CA ASN A 46 1.70 -20.11 0.75
C ASN A 46 0.35 -19.48 1.04
N LYS A 47 0.24 -18.14 1.02
CA LYS A 47 -0.96 -17.44 1.50
C LYS A 47 -1.53 -16.42 0.54
N SER A 48 -0.75 -15.89 -0.43
CA SER A 48 -1.20 -14.76 -1.24
C SER A 48 -2.45 -15.08 -2.06
N ALA A 49 -2.54 -16.26 -2.63
CA ALA A 49 -3.69 -16.65 -3.47
C ALA A 49 -5.03 -16.55 -2.71
N VAL A 50 -5.02 -16.90 -1.42
CA VAL A 50 -6.21 -16.86 -0.57
C VAL A 50 -6.45 -15.47 0.02
N ARG A 51 -5.35 -14.78 0.41
CA ARG A 51 -5.43 -13.54 1.19
C ARG A 51 -5.51 -12.28 0.34
N LEU A 52 -5.02 -12.33 -0.90
CA LEU A 52 -4.90 -11.12 -1.72
C LEU A 52 -6.21 -10.37 -1.96
N PRO A 53 -7.35 -11.04 -2.27
CA PRO A 53 -8.60 -10.31 -2.47
C PRO A 53 -9.03 -9.51 -1.25
N GLY A 54 -8.91 -10.08 -0.06
CA GLY A 54 -9.21 -9.38 1.20
C GLY A 54 -8.26 -8.24 1.48
N LEU A 55 -6.98 -8.40 1.15
CA LEU A 55 -5.99 -7.34 1.29
C LEU A 55 -6.25 -6.17 0.33
N LYS A 56 -6.66 -6.45 -0.90
CA LYS A 56 -7.08 -5.40 -1.84
C LYS A 56 -8.22 -4.57 -1.26
N PHE A 57 -9.20 -5.23 -0.67
CA PHE A 57 -10.32 -4.56 0.00
C PHE A 57 -9.82 -3.68 1.15
N LEU A 58 -9.02 -4.24 2.07
CA LEU A 58 -8.50 -3.49 3.23
C LEU A 58 -7.61 -2.32 2.82
N ARG A 59 -6.74 -2.52 1.82
CA ARG A 59 -5.88 -1.45 1.30
C ARG A 59 -6.69 -0.32 0.68
N THR A 60 -7.78 -0.66 -0.03
CA THR A 60 -8.69 0.34 -0.60
C THR A 60 -9.32 1.17 0.52
N LEU A 61 -9.83 0.52 1.58
CA LEU A 61 -10.38 1.23 2.75
C LEU A 61 -9.34 2.15 3.38
N TRP A 62 -8.10 1.66 3.53
CA TRP A 62 -7.02 2.44 4.14
C TRP A 62 -6.71 3.69 3.33
N VAL A 63 -6.54 3.56 2.02
CA VAL A 63 -6.25 4.71 1.15
C VAL A 63 -7.41 5.71 1.17
N CYS A 64 -8.64 5.23 1.08
CA CYS A 64 -9.82 6.11 1.14
C CYS A 64 -9.85 6.88 2.45
N ALA A 65 -9.58 6.21 3.58
CA ALA A 65 -9.61 6.85 4.90
C ALA A 65 -8.54 7.93 5.04
N ILE A 66 -7.27 7.64 4.65
CA ILE A 66 -6.19 8.63 4.75
C ILE A 66 -6.36 9.79 3.77
N ALA A 67 -7.09 9.57 2.69
CA ALA A 67 -7.38 10.61 1.68
C ALA A 67 -8.57 11.48 2.06
N GLY A 68 -9.21 11.24 3.20
CA GLY A 68 -10.35 12.03 3.67
C GLY A 68 -11.70 11.60 3.12
N GLY A 69 -11.80 10.36 2.63
CA GLY A 69 -13.05 9.80 2.13
C GLY A 69 -13.97 9.27 3.24
N PRO A 70 -15.20 8.87 2.88
CA PRO A 70 -16.23 8.43 3.85
C PRO A 70 -16.10 6.95 4.23
N PHE A 71 -14.88 6.47 4.44
CA PHE A 71 -14.61 5.07 4.77
C PHE A 71 -13.76 4.98 6.03
N GLN A 72 -13.88 3.85 6.73
CA GLN A 72 -13.05 3.53 7.89
C GLN A 72 -12.22 2.30 7.57
N TYR A 73 -10.94 2.35 7.93
CA TYR A 73 -10.07 1.19 7.83
C TYR A 73 -10.40 0.21 8.96
N THR A 74 -10.76 -1.03 8.59
CA THR A 74 -11.17 -2.07 9.54
C THR A 74 -10.15 -3.20 9.69
N GLY A 75 -8.96 -3.05 9.10
CA GLY A 75 -7.89 -4.04 9.21
C GLY A 75 -7.07 -3.88 10.48
N GLU A 76 -6.02 -4.69 10.60
CA GLU A 76 -5.07 -4.61 11.70
C GLU A 76 -4.27 -3.30 11.65
N GLU A 77 -3.80 -2.86 12.83
CA GLU A 77 -2.78 -1.80 12.89
C GLU A 77 -1.62 -2.16 11.98
N LEU A 78 -1.11 -1.17 11.22
CA LEU A 78 -0.06 -1.44 10.23
C LEU A 78 1.21 -1.99 10.85
N ALA A 79 1.59 -1.53 12.05
CA ALA A 79 2.75 -2.06 12.75
C ALA A 79 2.58 -3.56 13.05
N ASP A 80 1.42 -3.94 13.56
CA ASP A 80 1.13 -5.34 13.91
C ASP A 80 1.03 -6.23 12.68
N ALA A 81 0.41 -5.71 11.61
CA ALA A 81 0.21 -6.46 10.37
C ALA A 81 1.52 -6.77 9.65
N HIS A 82 2.56 -5.95 9.84
CA HIS A 82 3.82 -6.07 9.11
C HIS A 82 5.00 -6.50 9.97
N PHE A 83 4.85 -6.54 11.29
CA PHE A 83 5.96 -6.82 12.20
C PHE A 83 6.66 -8.15 11.90
N GLU A 84 5.90 -9.20 11.64
CA GLU A 84 6.45 -10.52 11.37
C GLU A 84 7.22 -10.62 10.04
N PHE A 85 7.03 -9.69 9.13
CA PHE A 85 7.77 -9.65 7.86
C PHE A 85 9.16 -9.02 8.02
N GLU A 86 9.43 -8.36 9.15
CA GLU A 86 10.74 -7.74 9.45
C GLU A 86 11.23 -6.86 8.30
N LEU A 87 10.32 -6.05 7.73
CA LEU A 87 10.60 -5.21 6.58
C LEU A 87 11.65 -4.15 6.90
N THR A 88 12.70 -4.09 6.06
CA THR A 88 13.74 -3.07 6.16
C THR A 88 13.28 -1.76 5.52
N SER A 89 14.02 -0.68 5.83
CA SER A 89 13.80 0.63 5.21
C SER A 89 13.87 0.56 3.68
N GLN A 90 14.86 -0.17 3.14
CA GLN A 90 15.01 -0.34 1.69
C GLN A 90 13.83 -1.11 1.09
N GLU A 91 13.38 -2.15 1.77
CA GLU A 91 12.23 -2.94 1.29
C GLU A 91 10.96 -2.10 1.26
N PHE A 92 10.77 -1.22 2.25
CA PHE A 92 9.67 -0.27 2.24
C PHE A 92 9.77 0.69 1.04
N ASP A 93 10.97 1.21 0.77
CA ASP A 93 11.20 2.12 -0.34
C ASP A 93 10.92 1.43 -1.69
N ASP A 94 11.27 0.15 -1.82
CA ASP A 94 10.97 -0.65 -3.01
C ASP A 94 9.45 -0.78 -3.22
N VAL A 95 8.69 -0.98 -2.14
CA VAL A 95 7.24 -1.03 -2.19
C VAL A 95 6.66 0.34 -2.57
N ALA A 96 7.22 1.41 -2.01
CA ALA A 96 6.79 2.78 -2.37
C ALA A 96 7.00 3.06 -3.85
N ALA A 97 8.08 2.54 -4.45
CA ALA A 97 8.34 2.66 -5.88
C ALA A 97 7.27 1.93 -6.71
N VAL A 98 6.78 0.78 -6.24
CA VAL A 98 5.68 0.07 -6.89
C VAL A 98 4.40 0.90 -6.85
N LEU A 99 4.11 1.54 -5.72
CA LEU A 99 2.95 2.42 -5.60
C LEU A 99 3.06 3.60 -6.56
N SER A 100 4.24 4.21 -6.65
CA SER A 100 4.51 5.29 -7.61
C SER A 100 4.22 4.85 -9.04
N ASP A 101 4.69 3.67 -9.44
CA ASP A 101 4.44 3.12 -10.77
C ASP A 101 2.94 2.89 -11.03
N SER A 102 2.21 2.43 -10.02
CA SER A 102 0.76 2.22 -10.14
C SER A 102 0.01 3.54 -10.33
N LEU A 103 0.40 4.58 -9.59
CA LEU A 103 -0.18 5.90 -9.75
C LEU A 103 0.08 6.46 -11.16
N ASP A 104 1.29 6.27 -11.69
CA ASP A 104 1.63 6.66 -13.05
C ASP A 104 0.85 5.86 -14.10
N HIS A 105 0.64 4.58 -13.85
CA HIS A 105 -0.13 3.70 -14.74
C HIS A 105 -1.54 4.24 -14.98
N PHE A 106 -2.17 4.79 -13.94
CA PHE A 106 -3.51 5.38 -14.03
C PHE A 106 -3.46 6.89 -14.30
N LYS A 107 -2.29 7.45 -14.60
CA LYS A 107 -2.11 8.86 -14.97
C LYS A 107 -2.57 9.82 -13.88
N VAL A 108 -2.35 9.47 -12.62
CA VAL A 108 -2.67 10.34 -11.48
C VAL A 108 -1.80 11.60 -11.58
N PRO A 109 -2.39 12.80 -11.48
CA PRO A 109 -1.60 14.05 -11.57
C PRO A 109 -0.50 14.12 -10.52
N ALA A 110 0.59 14.83 -10.83
CA ALA A 110 1.78 14.89 -9.97
C ALA A 110 1.48 15.38 -8.56
N GLY A 111 0.59 16.35 -8.39
CA GLY A 111 0.22 16.88 -7.07
C GLY A 111 -0.46 15.83 -6.19
N GLU A 112 -1.45 15.14 -6.72
CA GLU A 112 -2.17 14.08 -6.03
C GLU A 112 -1.26 12.89 -5.77
N LYS A 113 -0.41 12.53 -6.73
CA LYS A 113 0.59 11.47 -6.56
C LYS A 113 1.51 11.77 -5.38
N GLU A 114 2.03 12.99 -5.28
CA GLU A 114 2.89 13.41 -4.17
C GLU A 114 2.18 13.30 -2.82
N GLU A 115 0.91 13.69 -2.75
CA GLU A 115 0.12 13.60 -1.52
C GLU A 115 -0.07 12.15 -1.08
N VAL A 116 -0.35 11.25 -2.03
CA VAL A 116 -0.49 9.80 -1.73
C VAL A 116 0.83 9.23 -1.23
N LEU A 117 1.92 9.52 -1.93
CA LEU A 117 3.24 8.99 -1.54
C LEU A 117 3.71 9.55 -0.20
N ALA A 118 3.42 10.82 0.12
CA ALA A 118 3.74 11.41 1.41
C ALA A 118 2.94 10.76 2.54
N ALA A 119 1.65 10.51 2.33
CA ALA A 119 0.80 9.82 3.31
C ALA A 119 1.30 8.38 3.54
N PHE A 120 1.69 7.69 2.48
CA PHE A 120 2.27 6.35 2.56
C PHE A 120 3.59 6.36 3.35
N ALA A 121 4.48 7.30 3.04
CA ALA A 121 5.79 7.42 3.70
C ALA A 121 5.67 7.71 5.21
N ALA A 122 4.60 8.37 5.64
CA ALA A 122 4.35 8.65 7.06
C ALA A 122 4.22 7.37 7.89
N TYR A 123 3.85 6.25 7.29
CA TYR A 123 3.70 4.95 7.97
C TYR A 123 4.96 4.09 7.93
N LYS A 124 6.05 4.57 7.32
CA LYS A 124 7.31 3.82 7.24
C LYS A 124 7.81 3.33 8.59
N PRO A 125 7.88 4.18 9.65
CA PRO A 125 8.34 3.70 10.96
C PRO A 125 7.49 2.55 11.52
N ALA A 126 6.16 2.64 11.38
CA ALA A 126 5.24 1.60 11.86
C ALA A 126 5.43 0.30 11.09
N VAL A 127 5.51 0.37 9.76
CA VAL A 127 5.60 -0.80 8.88
C VAL A 127 6.96 -1.49 9.00
N THR A 128 8.03 -0.74 9.26
CA THR A 128 9.39 -1.28 9.38
C THR A 128 9.83 -1.57 10.82
N ALA A 129 8.91 -1.48 11.80
CA ALA A 129 9.24 -1.69 13.22
C ALA A 129 9.88 -3.07 13.47
N GLY A 130 9.49 -4.11 12.74
CA GLY A 130 10.04 -5.46 12.87
C GLY A 130 11.46 -5.63 12.34
N SER A 131 12.01 -4.63 11.64
CA SER A 131 13.35 -4.70 11.05
C SER A 131 14.46 -4.89 12.09
N ILE A 132 14.19 -4.53 13.33
CA ILE A 132 15.14 -4.69 14.44
C ILE A 132 15.52 -6.16 14.66
N LEU A 133 14.69 -7.09 14.19
CA LEU A 133 14.90 -8.52 14.35
C LEU A 133 15.82 -9.14 13.26
N ARG A 134 16.23 -8.37 12.26
CA ARG A 134 17.04 -8.84 11.14
C ARG A 134 18.51 -8.57 11.30
#